data_cb36516906fb4ec2f10bf8c103ec83f9
#
_entry.id   cb36516906fb4ec2f10bf8c103ec83f9
#
_cell.length_a   1.000
_cell.length_b   1.000
_cell.length_c   1.000
_cell.angle_alpha   90.00
_cell.angle_beta   90.00
_cell.angle_gamma   90.00
#
_symmetry.space_group_name_H-M   'P 1'
#
loop_
_entity.id
_entity.type
_entity.pdbx_description
1 polymer ?
#
loop_
_entity_poly.entity_id
_entity_poly.type
_entity_poly.pdbx_seq_one_letter_code
_entity_poly.pdbx_strand_id
1 'polypeptide(L)'
;EKPECHMLYNVSTMVNLWSALASRDTRLLKAQLDALHALPDNCWFVNYLRCHDDIGWGLDEAVEKRLGIDPQKHKEYLYHFYEGNFPGSWAKGELYNYDPATGDARSCGTTASLCGVEQALEKDDKTALDYAVKRDLLLHTAMAFLQGFPMLNCGDEIAQLNGWDYKNDPDRVEDSRNLHRSKFNWEDAKQRTQKGTLQNRLWQGMEQLRQMRADPCFA
;
A
#
# COMPACT_ATOMS: atom_id res chain seq x y z
N GLU A 1 -26.54 3.03 -21.78
CA GLU A 1 -25.63 1.86 -21.71
C GLU A 1 -25.85 1.17 -20.36
N LYS A 2 -25.86 -0.17 -20.35
CA LYS A 2 -25.94 -0.90 -19.08
C LYS A 2 -24.55 -0.92 -18.45
N PRO A 3 -24.43 -0.68 -17.12
CA PRO A 3 -23.13 -0.79 -16.45
C PRO A 3 -22.60 -2.23 -16.55
N GLU A 4 -21.34 -2.38 -16.88
CA GLU A 4 -20.70 -3.69 -17.02
C GLU A 4 -20.41 -4.35 -15.67
N CYS A 5 -20.24 -3.54 -14.61
CA CYS A 5 -20.02 -4.01 -13.25
C CYS A 5 -20.58 -3.01 -12.22
N HIS A 6 -20.77 -3.46 -10.97
CA HIS A 6 -21.24 -2.64 -9.87
C HIS A 6 -20.10 -2.15 -8.96
N MET A 7 -18.96 -2.79 -9.03
CA MET A 7 -17.79 -2.47 -8.19
C MET A 7 -16.52 -2.40 -9.03
N LEU A 8 -15.72 -1.38 -8.79
CA LEU A 8 -14.44 -1.14 -9.45
C LEU A 8 -13.32 -1.01 -8.40
N TYR A 9 -12.21 -1.69 -8.65
CA TYR A 9 -11.00 -1.45 -7.88
C TYR A 9 -10.50 -0.02 -8.11
N ASN A 10 -10.30 0.73 -7.05
CA ASN A 10 -9.81 2.11 -7.10
C ASN A 10 -8.27 2.14 -7.21
N VAL A 11 -7.77 1.59 -8.31
CA VAL A 11 -6.34 1.45 -8.58
C VAL A 11 -5.64 2.81 -8.62
N SER A 12 -6.25 3.79 -9.28
CA SER A 12 -5.67 5.13 -9.43
C SER A 12 -5.49 5.83 -8.07
N THR A 13 -6.46 5.72 -7.18
CA THR A 13 -6.33 6.28 -5.83
C THR A 13 -5.30 5.51 -5.01
N MET A 14 -5.27 4.18 -5.12
CA MET A 14 -4.29 3.33 -4.44
C MET A 14 -2.87 3.77 -4.77
N VAL A 15 -2.51 3.86 -6.05
CA VAL A 15 -1.14 4.22 -6.47
C VAL A 15 -0.79 5.67 -6.10
N ASN A 16 -1.76 6.59 -6.12
CA ASN A 16 -1.56 7.97 -5.69
C ASN A 16 -1.35 8.11 -4.17
N LEU A 17 -1.95 7.25 -3.35
CA LEU A 17 -1.69 7.20 -1.90
C LEU A 17 -0.23 6.79 -1.62
N TRP A 18 0.25 5.75 -2.30
CA TRP A 18 1.65 5.33 -2.18
C TRP A 18 2.62 6.40 -2.71
N SER A 19 2.30 7.02 -3.85
CA SER A 19 3.10 8.13 -4.38
C SER A 19 3.18 9.30 -3.40
N ALA A 20 2.05 9.73 -2.83
CA ALA A 20 2.00 10.83 -1.87
C ALA A 20 2.81 10.51 -0.60
N LEU A 21 2.77 9.27 -0.12
CA LEU A 21 3.54 8.85 1.04
C LEU A 21 5.05 8.94 0.79
N ALA A 22 5.53 8.39 -0.34
CA ALA A 22 6.95 8.37 -0.67
C ALA A 22 7.50 9.77 -0.97
N SER A 23 6.79 10.53 -1.83
CA SER A 23 7.22 11.86 -2.28
C SER A 23 6.98 12.96 -1.24
N ARG A 24 6.12 12.74 -0.25
CA ARG A 24 5.61 13.75 0.68
C ARG A 24 4.92 14.92 -0.03
N ASP A 25 4.36 14.65 -1.21
CA ASP A 25 3.64 15.60 -2.05
C ASP A 25 2.25 15.06 -2.38
N THR A 26 1.22 15.78 -1.94
CA THR A 26 -0.18 15.36 -2.12
C THR A 26 -0.85 15.99 -3.34
N ARG A 27 -0.15 16.81 -4.13
CA ARG A 27 -0.76 17.55 -5.26
C ARG A 27 -1.31 16.60 -6.32
N LEU A 28 -0.59 15.50 -6.62
CA LEU A 28 -1.03 14.51 -7.58
C LEU A 28 -2.24 13.72 -7.05
N LEU A 29 -2.21 13.28 -5.79
CA LEU A 29 -3.34 12.63 -5.12
C LEU A 29 -4.57 13.56 -5.12
N LYS A 30 -4.38 14.85 -4.76
CA LYS A 30 -5.47 15.81 -4.78
C LYS A 30 -6.07 15.95 -6.18
N ALA A 31 -5.25 16.11 -7.21
CA ALA A 31 -5.73 16.23 -8.58
C ALA A 31 -6.51 14.98 -9.03
N GLN A 32 -6.08 13.80 -8.63
CA GLN A 32 -6.76 12.55 -8.94
C GLN A 32 -8.11 12.45 -8.20
N LEU A 33 -8.18 12.85 -6.92
CA LEU A 33 -9.43 12.86 -6.16
C LEU A 33 -10.42 13.91 -6.71
N ASP A 34 -9.95 15.09 -7.11
CA ASP A 34 -10.77 16.13 -7.73
C ASP A 34 -11.35 15.67 -9.10
N ALA A 35 -10.64 14.79 -9.80
CA ALA A 35 -11.08 14.24 -11.09
C ALA A 35 -12.03 13.04 -10.97
N LEU A 36 -12.20 12.48 -9.77
CA LEU A 36 -13.16 11.40 -9.56
C LEU A 36 -14.57 11.92 -9.74
N HIS A 37 -15.25 11.37 -10.73
CA HIS A 37 -16.67 11.66 -10.95
C HIS A 37 -17.53 10.83 -9.98
N ALA A 38 -18.70 11.36 -9.65
CA ALA A 38 -19.70 10.61 -8.91
C ALA A 38 -20.04 9.33 -9.68
N LEU A 39 -20.00 8.21 -8.98
CA LEU A 39 -20.48 6.95 -9.52
C LEU A 39 -22.01 6.93 -9.59
N PRO A 40 -22.60 6.14 -10.50
CA PRO A 40 -24.04 5.84 -10.43
C PRO A 40 -24.43 5.27 -9.06
N ASP A 41 -25.65 5.50 -8.61
CA ASP A 41 -26.13 5.14 -7.26
C ASP A 41 -25.97 3.65 -6.89
N ASN A 42 -25.88 2.78 -7.88
CA ASN A 42 -25.71 1.34 -7.71
C ASN A 42 -24.26 0.86 -7.96
N CYS A 43 -23.29 1.78 -8.01
CA CYS A 43 -21.89 1.48 -8.27
C CYS A 43 -21.01 2.02 -7.15
N TRP A 44 -19.96 1.29 -6.81
CA TRP A 44 -19.04 1.66 -5.74
C TRP A 44 -17.59 1.39 -6.12
N PHE A 45 -16.68 2.10 -5.49
CA PHE A 45 -15.26 1.75 -5.48
C PHE A 45 -14.97 0.70 -4.41
N VAL A 46 -14.07 -0.22 -4.75
CA VAL A 46 -13.31 -1.02 -3.77
C VAL A 46 -12.00 -0.29 -3.52
N ASN A 47 -11.89 0.34 -2.36
CA ASN A 47 -10.68 1.04 -1.95
C ASN A 47 -9.74 0.07 -1.25
N TYR A 48 -8.47 0.09 -1.62
CA TYR A 48 -7.47 -0.83 -1.07
C TYR A 48 -6.08 -0.20 -1.16
N LEU A 49 -5.14 -0.69 -0.36
CA LEU A 49 -3.74 -0.26 -0.42
C LEU A 49 -2.90 -1.20 -1.26
N ARG A 50 -3.16 -2.48 -1.17
CA ARG A 50 -2.57 -3.53 -1.99
C ARG A 50 -3.47 -4.77 -2.01
N CYS A 51 -3.19 -5.69 -2.91
CA CYS A 51 -3.87 -6.98 -3.00
C CYS A 51 -2.83 -8.10 -3.21
N HIS A 52 -3.22 -9.21 -3.82
CA HIS A 52 -2.33 -10.32 -4.19
C HIS A 52 -1.41 -10.00 -5.38
N ASP A 53 -1.69 -8.91 -6.09
CA ASP A 53 -0.86 -8.44 -7.20
C ASP A 53 0.14 -7.37 -6.76
N ASP A 54 1.06 -7.06 -7.67
CA ASP A 54 2.04 -6.00 -7.54
C ASP A 54 1.38 -4.60 -7.57
N ILE A 55 2.12 -3.60 -7.11
CA ILE A 55 1.76 -2.19 -7.26
C ILE A 55 2.32 -1.70 -8.59
N GLY A 56 1.44 -1.46 -9.56
CA GLY A 56 1.79 -0.84 -10.83
C GLY A 56 1.71 0.68 -10.74
N TRP A 57 2.71 1.40 -11.24
CA TRP A 57 2.83 2.85 -11.13
C TRP A 57 2.12 3.58 -12.28
N GLY A 58 0.81 3.28 -12.46
CA GLY A 58 -0.04 3.90 -13.47
C GLY A 58 -0.57 5.27 -13.02
N LEU A 59 0.30 6.28 -12.92
CA LEU A 59 -0.06 7.65 -12.60
C LEU A 59 -0.47 8.42 -13.87
N ASP A 60 -1.21 9.53 -13.70
CA ASP A 60 -1.63 10.38 -14.81
C ASP A 60 -0.48 11.29 -15.26
N GLU A 61 0.22 10.90 -16.32
CA GLU A 61 1.34 11.65 -16.87
C GLU A 61 1.00 13.08 -17.30
N ALA A 62 -0.24 13.32 -17.75
CA ALA A 62 -0.63 14.68 -18.15
C ALA A 62 -0.75 15.59 -16.93
N VAL A 63 -1.26 15.05 -15.81
CA VAL A 63 -1.31 15.74 -14.52
C VAL A 63 0.10 15.94 -13.97
N GLU A 64 0.95 14.91 -14.01
CA GLU A 64 2.36 15.02 -13.57
C GLU A 64 3.09 16.14 -14.29
N LYS A 65 3.05 16.14 -15.62
CA LYS A 65 3.66 17.20 -16.45
C LYS A 65 3.13 18.60 -16.12
N ARG A 66 1.82 18.73 -15.91
CA ARG A 66 1.19 20.00 -15.50
C ARG A 66 1.66 20.49 -14.13
N LEU A 67 1.98 19.56 -13.23
CA LEU A 67 2.53 19.86 -11.89
C LEU A 67 4.06 20.05 -11.88
N GLY A 68 4.71 19.96 -13.06
CA GLY A 68 6.16 20.08 -13.19
C GLY A 68 6.92 18.81 -12.76
N ILE A 69 6.24 17.68 -12.74
CA ILE A 69 6.81 16.36 -12.42
C ILE A 69 7.15 15.65 -13.72
N ASP A 70 8.35 15.10 -13.81
CA ASP A 70 8.75 14.23 -14.91
C ASP A 70 8.20 12.81 -14.65
N PRO A 71 7.28 12.28 -15.47
CA PRO A 71 6.62 11.00 -15.19
C PRO A 71 7.58 9.82 -15.12
N GLN A 72 8.58 9.77 -16.01
CA GLN A 72 9.53 8.67 -16.04
C GLN A 72 10.43 8.67 -14.78
N LYS A 73 10.97 9.83 -14.42
CA LYS A 73 11.80 9.95 -13.21
C LYS A 73 11.00 9.73 -11.94
N HIS A 74 9.73 10.13 -11.92
CA HIS A 74 8.86 9.91 -10.78
C HIS A 74 8.56 8.42 -10.59
N LYS A 75 8.21 7.71 -11.66
CA LYS A 75 8.03 6.26 -11.62
C LYS A 75 9.30 5.55 -11.13
N GLU A 76 10.46 5.93 -11.69
CA GLU A 76 11.77 5.39 -11.30
C GLU A 76 12.07 5.65 -9.81
N TYR A 77 11.81 6.87 -9.35
CA TYR A 77 11.90 7.20 -7.93
C TYR A 77 11.02 6.29 -7.06
N LEU A 78 9.75 6.09 -7.44
CA LEU A 78 8.78 5.34 -6.65
C LEU A 78 9.16 3.87 -6.52
N TYR A 79 9.50 3.18 -7.60
CA TYR A 79 9.84 1.77 -7.50
C TYR A 79 11.18 1.54 -6.77
N HIS A 80 12.19 2.39 -6.95
CA HIS A 80 13.42 2.31 -6.17
C HIS A 80 13.22 2.69 -4.70
N PHE A 81 12.31 3.63 -4.43
CA PHE A 81 11.96 3.96 -3.06
C PHE A 81 11.33 2.76 -2.33
N TYR A 82 10.34 2.11 -2.96
CA TYR A 82 9.65 0.98 -2.34
C TYR A 82 10.44 -0.33 -2.37
N GLU A 83 11.40 -0.48 -3.26
CA GLU A 83 12.40 -1.53 -3.18
C GLU A 83 13.32 -1.37 -1.96
N GLY A 84 13.56 -0.13 -1.53
CA GLY A 84 14.46 0.22 -0.43
C GLY A 84 15.84 0.70 -0.87
N ASN A 85 16.10 0.79 -2.17
CA ASN A 85 17.39 1.17 -2.74
C ASN A 85 17.56 2.69 -2.95
N PHE A 86 16.50 3.47 -2.80
CA PHE A 86 16.60 4.92 -2.90
C PHE A 86 17.15 5.54 -1.59
N PRO A 87 18.10 6.47 -1.64
CA PRO A 87 18.65 7.11 -0.45
C PRO A 87 17.55 7.76 0.42
N GLY A 88 17.50 7.38 1.69
CA GLY A 88 16.49 7.87 2.63
C GLY A 88 15.17 7.09 2.61
N SER A 89 15.04 6.06 1.79
CA SER A 89 13.90 5.15 1.86
C SER A 89 13.89 4.38 3.18
N TRP A 90 12.70 4.22 3.71
CA TRP A 90 12.40 3.35 4.85
C TRP A 90 11.80 2.00 4.41
N ALA A 91 11.38 1.89 3.14
CA ALA A 91 10.66 0.73 2.64
C ALA A 91 11.58 -0.47 2.46
N LYS A 92 10.97 -1.65 2.45
CA LYS A 92 11.62 -2.88 2.07
C LYS A 92 10.66 -3.72 1.22
N GLY A 93 10.90 -3.73 -0.07
CA GLY A 93 10.13 -4.46 -1.06
C GLY A 93 11.03 -5.08 -2.12
N GLU A 94 10.44 -5.45 -3.23
CA GLU A 94 11.14 -6.03 -4.37
C GLU A 94 10.50 -5.56 -5.68
N LEU A 95 11.32 -5.45 -6.73
CA LEU A 95 10.82 -5.15 -8.07
C LEU A 95 10.15 -6.38 -8.70
N TYR A 96 9.15 -6.11 -9.52
CA TYR A 96 8.51 -7.10 -10.37
C TYR A 96 8.49 -6.61 -11.81
N ASN A 97 8.83 -7.51 -12.75
CA ASN A 97 8.87 -7.24 -14.18
C ASN A 97 9.65 -5.97 -14.54
N TYR A 98 10.86 -5.82 -13.99
CA TYR A 98 11.74 -4.73 -14.40
C TYR A 98 12.18 -4.92 -15.85
N ASP A 99 11.88 -3.92 -16.68
CA ASP A 99 12.30 -3.86 -18.06
C ASP A 99 13.39 -2.78 -18.24
N PRO A 100 14.64 -3.15 -18.44
CA PRO A 100 15.74 -2.18 -18.61
C PRO A 100 15.64 -1.35 -19.90
N ALA A 101 14.87 -1.81 -20.90
CA ALA A 101 14.71 -1.08 -22.16
C ALA A 101 13.76 0.10 -22.01
N THR A 102 12.74 -0.02 -21.19
CA THR A 102 11.74 1.04 -20.95
C THR A 102 11.91 1.73 -19.60
N GLY A 103 12.70 1.15 -18.68
CA GLY A 103 12.78 1.59 -17.30
C GLY A 103 11.46 1.40 -16.55
N ASP A 104 10.63 0.44 -16.97
CA ASP A 104 9.38 0.11 -16.30
C ASP A 104 9.62 -0.95 -15.21
N ALA A 105 8.97 -0.78 -14.07
CA ALA A 105 8.95 -1.75 -12.99
C ALA A 105 7.70 -1.57 -12.14
N ARG A 106 7.37 -2.63 -11.41
CA ARG A 106 6.31 -2.66 -10.42
C ARG A 106 6.89 -3.02 -9.07
N SER A 107 6.17 -2.77 -7.98
CA SER A 107 6.65 -3.01 -6.63
C SER A 107 5.86 -4.11 -5.93
N CYS A 108 6.57 -4.98 -5.24
CA CYS A 108 6.04 -6.04 -4.39
C CYS A 108 6.43 -5.81 -2.93
N GLY A 109 5.56 -6.18 -2.02
CA GLY A 109 5.80 -6.10 -0.57
C GLY A 109 4.50 -6.11 0.22
N THR A 110 4.58 -6.43 1.49
CA THR A 110 3.46 -6.25 2.43
C THR A 110 3.31 -4.77 2.80
N THR A 111 2.12 -4.33 3.18
CA THR A 111 1.89 -2.94 3.59
C THR A 111 2.83 -2.53 4.71
N ALA A 112 3.01 -3.37 5.72
CA ALA A 112 3.91 -3.11 6.84
C ALA A 112 5.39 -2.92 6.40
N SER A 113 5.89 -3.80 5.51
CA SER A 113 7.28 -3.71 5.02
C SER A 113 7.48 -2.48 4.12
N LEU A 114 6.51 -2.16 3.26
CA LEU A 114 6.55 -0.96 2.43
C LEU A 114 6.42 0.34 3.24
N CYS A 115 5.74 0.32 4.39
CA CYS A 115 5.69 1.42 5.35
C CYS A 115 6.93 1.54 6.24
N GLY A 116 7.84 0.55 6.19
CA GLY A 116 9.13 0.59 6.87
C GLY A 116 9.23 -0.20 8.17
N VAL A 117 8.22 -0.99 8.51
CA VAL A 117 8.23 -1.81 9.74
C VAL A 117 9.39 -2.79 9.71
N GLU A 118 9.56 -3.52 8.61
CA GLU A 118 10.61 -4.54 8.49
C GLU A 118 12.02 -3.95 8.61
N GLN A 119 12.29 -2.84 7.91
CA GLN A 119 13.60 -2.18 7.98
C GLN A 119 13.89 -1.64 9.40
N ALA A 120 12.87 -1.10 10.08
CA ALA A 120 13.01 -0.58 11.44
C ALA A 120 13.32 -1.70 12.45
N LEU A 121 12.69 -2.86 12.29
CA LEU A 121 12.96 -4.04 13.13
C LEU A 121 14.38 -4.59 12.90
N GLU A 122 14.83 -4.67 11.64
CA GLU A 122 16.19 -5.12 11.31
C GLU A 122 17.29 -4.22 11.90
N LYS A 123 17.01 -2.92 12.01
CA LYS A 123 17.94 -1.93 12.56
C LYS A 123 17.79 -1.73 14.08
N ASP A 124 16.84 -2.42 14.71
CA ASP A 124 16.43 -2.18 16.11
C ASP A 124 16.13 -0.69 16.40
N ASP A 125 15.58 0.02 15.41
CA ASP A 125 15.25 1.45 15.52
C ASP A 125 13.80 1.64 15.95
N LYS A 126 13.61 1.84 17.24
CA LYS A 126 12.28 2.05 17.85
C LYS A 126 11.58 3.31 17.34
N THR A 127 12.34 4.37 17.06
CA THR A 127 11.78 5.62 16.52
C THR A 127 11.30 5.42 15.09
N ALA A 128 12.10 4.77 14.25
CA ALA A 128 11.70 4.42 12.90
C ALA A 128 10.49 3.48 12.88
N LEU A 129 10.44 2.51 13.80
CA LEU A 129 9.30 1.61 13.95
C LEU A 129 8.01 2.36 14.33
N ASP A 130 8.12 3.35 15.22
CA ASP A 130 6.97 4.18 15.60
C ASP A 130 6.42 4.98 14.40
N TYR A 131 7.31 5.56 13.58
CA TYR A 131 6.91 6.20 12.34
C TYR A 131 6.37 5.22 11.28
N ALA A 132 6.89 4.01 11.21
CA ALA A 132 6.42 2.99 10.27
C ALA A 132 4.97 2.59 10.57
N VAL A 133 4.65 2.33 11.85
CA VAL A 133 3.27 2.04 12.29
C VAL A 133 2.33 3.22 12.00
N LYS A 134 2.80 4.46 12.23
CA LYS A 134 2.00 5.66 11.91
C LYS A 134 1.75 5.82 10.41
N ARG A 135 2.71 5.51 9.55
CA ARG A 135 2.53 5.54 8.08
C ARG A 135 1.52 4.50 7.62
N ASP A 136 1.62 3.29 8.16
CA ASP A 136 0.69 2.20 7.87
C ASP A 136 -0.75 2.59 8.25
N LEU A 137 -0.97 3.03 9.48
CA LEU A 137 -2.27 3.51 9.94
C LEU A 137 -2.77 4.74 9.18
N LEU A 138 -1.88 5.65 8.75
CA LEU A 138 -2.25 6.81 7.94
C LEU A 138 -2.81 6.40 6.59
N LEU A 139 -2.17 5.47 5.90
CA LEU A 139 -2.66 4.95 4.61
C LEU A 139 -3.99 4.23 4.78
N HIS A 140 -4.13 3.37 5.80
CA HIS A 140 -5.38 2.68 6.09
C HIS A 140 -6.50 3.67 6.49
N THR A 141 -6.17 4.74 7.22
CA THR A 141 -7.12 5.81 7.52
C THR A 141 -7.61 6.47 6.24
N ALA A 142 -6.69 6.90 5.37
CA ALA A 142 -7.06 7.51 4.10
C ALA A 142 -7.97 6.57 3.29
N MET A 143 -7.58 5.31 3.13
CA MET A 143 -8.34 4.30 2.40
C MET A 143 -9.72 4.04 3.01
N ALA A 144 -9.81 3.94 4.34
CA ALA A 144 -11.05 3.61 5.05
C ALA A 144 -12.13 4.70 4.95
N PHE A 145 -11.74 5.97 4.77
CA PHE A 145 -12.68 7.10 4.72
C PHE A 145 -12.96 7.63 3.31
N LEU A 146 -12.41 7.00 2.29
CA LEU A 146 -12.84 7.23 0.90
C LEU A 146 -14.23 6.65 0.65
N GLN A 147 -14.97 7.28 -0.28
CA GLN A 147 -16.26 6.75 -0.72
C GLN A 147 -16.10 5.36 -1.32
N GLY A 148 -16.90 4.39 -0.84
CA GLY A 148 -16.88 3.00 -1.30
C GLY A 148 -16.56 2.00 -0.19
N PHE A 149 -16.14 0.82 -0.59
CA PHE A 149 -15.85 -0.28 0.34
C PHE A 149 -14.35 -0.37 0.61
N PRO A 150 -13.90 -0.16 1.85
CA PRO A 150 -12.51 -0.42 2.22
C PRO A 150 -12.23 -1.92 2.26
N MET A 151 -11.16 -2.35 1.58
CA MET A 151 -10.72 -3.73 1.55
C MET A 151 -9.32 -3.84 2.18
N LEU A 152 -9.23 -4.58 3.27
CA LEU A 152 -7.95 -4.95 3.90
C LEU A 152 -7.41 -6.21 3.26
N ASN A 153 -6.13 -6.22 2.94
CA ASN A 153 -5.46 -7.46 2.57
C ASN A 153 -5.13 -8.26 3.84
N CYS A 154 -5.36 -9.57 3.77
CA CYS A 154 -5.13 -10.47 4.90
C CYS A 154 -3.67 -10.39 5.38
N GLY A 155 -3.48 -10.11 6.67
CA GLY A 155 -2.16 -9.89 7.29
C GLY A 155 -1.83 -8.42 7.55
N ASP A 156 -2.48 -7.46 6.86
CA ASP A 156 -2.25 -6.04 7.11
C ASP A 156 -2.62 -5.68 8.56
N GLU A 157 -3.67 -6.29 9.11
CA GLU A 157 -4.17 -6.05 10.47
C GLU A 157 -3.22 -6.49 11.58
N ILE A 158 -2.22 -7.29 11.25
CA ILE A 158 -1.21 -7.80 12.22
C ILE A 158 0.21 -7.40 11.85
N ALA A 159 0.39 -6.45 10.94
CA ALA A 159 1.70 -6.04 10.43
C ALA A 159 2.51 -7.20 9.85
N GLN A 160 1.88 -8.12 9.10
CA GLN A 160 2.59 -9.24 8.50
C GLN A 160 3.70 -8.72 7.57
N LEU A 161 4.91 -9.21 7.78
CA LEU A 161 6.09 -8.81 7.02
C LEU A 161 6.23 -9.61 5.72
N ASN A 162 7.17 -9.21 4.88
CA ASN A 162 7.54 -9.93 3.68
C ASN A 162 8.00 -11.36 3.97
N GLY A 163 7.63 -12.29 3.10
CA GLY A 163 8.03 -13.69 3.18
C GLY A 163 9.18 -14.00 2.23
N TRP A 164 10.39 -13.72 2.62
CA TRP A 164 11.60 -13.91 1.80
C TRP A 164 11.95 -15.37 1.52
N ASP A 165 11.33 -16.32 2.24
CA ASP A 165 11.51 -17.76 2.07
C ASP A 165 11.11 -18.28 0.69
N TYR A 166 10.24 -17.55 -0.03
CA TYR A 166 9.86 -17.90 -1.40
C TYR A 166 11.05 -18.00 -2.35
N LYS A 167 12.16 -17.29 -2.07
CA LYS A 167 13.40 -17.34 -2.86
C LYS A 167 14.11 -18.71 -2.81
N ASN A 168 13.77 -19.52 -1.82
CA ASN A 168 14.30 -20.88 -1.67
C ASN A 168 13.41 -21.93 -2.34
N ASP A 169 12.28 -21.52 -2.91
CA ASP A 169 11.32 -22.40 -3.58
C ASP A 169 11.47 -22.24 -5.11
N PRO A 170 11.95 -23.27 -5.82
CA PRO A 170 12.18 -23.19 -7.26
C PRO A 170 10.93 -22.92 -8.08
N ASP A 171 9.74 -23.28 -7.56
CA ASP A 171 8.45 -23.03 -8.23
C ASP A 171 7.94 -21.61 -8.02
N ARG A 172 8.53 -20.84 -7.11
CA ARG A 172 8.07 -19.52 -6.70
C ARG A 172 9.08 -18.39 -6.91
N VAL A 173 10.37 -18.71 -6.99
CA VAL A 173 11.48 -17.75 -7.00
C VAL A 173 11.40 -16.72 -8.15
N GLU A 174 10.86 -17.12 -9.29
CA GLU A 174 10.75 -16.28 -10.48
C GLU A 174 9.61 -15.23 -10.39
N ASP A 175 8.73 -15.33 -9.40
CA ASP A 175 7.61 -14.40 -9.23
C ASP A 175 7.73 -13.66 -7.89
N SER A 176 8.29 -12.44 -7.92
CA SER A 176 8.49 -11.61 -6.71
C SER A 176 7.20 -11.21 -6.00
N ARG A 177 6.01 -11.40 -6.61
CA ARG A 177 4.73 -11.24 -5.92
C ARG A 177 4.57 -12.25 -4.77
N ASN A 178 5.30 -13.36 -4.80
CA ASN A 178 5.35 -14.31 -3.70
C ASN A 178 5.90 -13.72 -2.40
N LEU A 179 6.61 -12.59 -2.47
CA LEU A 179 7.08 -11.83 -1.32
C LEU A 179 5.93 -11.47 -0.36
N HIS A 180 4.78 -11.10 -0.90
CA HIS A 180 3.59 -10.70 -0.11
C HIS A 180 2.43 -11.71 -0.18
N ARG A 181 2.67 -12.89 -0.76
CA ARG A 181 1.70 -14.00 -0.82
C ARG A 181 2.01 -15.10 0.19
N SER A 182 2.72 -14.77 1.26
CA SER A 182 3.01 -15.70 2.34
C SER A 182 1.73 -16.16 3.04
N LYS A 183 1.78 -17.35 3.62
CA LYS A 183 0.70 -17.83 4.49
C LYS A 183 0.50 -16.85 5.65
N PHE A 184 -0.76 -16.71 6.08
CA PHE A 184 -1.09 -15.88 7.23
C PHE A 184 -0.35 -16.36 8.48
N ASN A 185 0.31 -15.44 9.18
CA ASN A 185 1.10 -15.75 10.36
C ASN A 185 0.23 -15.81 11.62
N TRP A 186 -0.25 -16.99 11.94
CA TRP A 186 -1.09 -17.23 13.11
C TRP A 186 -0.39 -16.99 14.45
N GLU A 187 0.94 -17.13 14.51
CA GLU A 187 1.69 -16.86 15.74
C GLU A 187 1.76 -15.35 16.00
N ASP A 188 2.00 -14.54 14.99
CA ASP A 188 1.91 -13.09 15.10
C ASP A 188 0.48 -12.65 15.41
N ALA A 189 -0.51 -13.28 14.81
CA ALA A 189 -1.92 -12.97 15.07
C ALA A 189 -2.31 -13.18 16.54
N LYS A 190 -1.72 -14.12 17.26
CA LYS A 190 -1.93 -14.31 18.72
C LYS A 190 -1.43 -13.12 19.53
N GLN A 191 -0.42 -12.40 19.03
CA GLN A 191 0.17 -11.25 19.73
C GLN A 191 -0.71 -9.98 19.68
N ARG A 192 -1.74 -9.94 18.81
CA ARG A 192 -2.63 -8.77 18.66
C ARG A 192 -3.34 -8.36 19.96
N THR A 193 -3.48 -9.27 20.92
CA THR A 193 -4.08 -9.00 22.23
C THR A 193 -3.05 -8.69 23.33
N GLN A 194 -1.75 -8.83 23.01
CA GLN A 194 -0.67 -8.60 23.96
C GLN A 194 -0.23 -7.13 23.91
N LYS A 195 -0.57 -6.37 24.95
CA LYS A 195 -0.27 -4.93 25.02
C LYS A 195 1.22 -4.63 24.79
N GLY A 196 1.50 -3.72 23.88
CA GLY A 196 2.83 -3.22 23.59
C GLY A 196 3.56 -3.94 22.45
N THR A 197 3.02 -5.05 21.96
CA THR A 197 3.55 -5.69 20.73
C THR A 197 3.23 -4.85 19.49
N LEU A 198 3.99 -5.05 18.43
CA LEU A 198 3.74 -4.43 17.13
C LEU A 198 2.33 -4.78 16.61
N GLN A 199 1.97 -6.06 16.67
CA GLN A 199 0.69 -6.60 16.26
C GLN A 199 -0.47 -5.96 17.03
N ASN A 200 -0.31 -5.79 18.36
CA ASN A 200 -1.32 -5.12 19.17
C ASN A 200 -1.49 -3.64 18.78
N ARG A 201 -0.39 -2.93 18.56
CA ARG A 201 -0.44 -1.52 18.18
C ARG A 201 -1.21 -1.30 16.87
N LEU A 202 -0.90 -2.12 15.86
CA LEU A 202 -1.57 -2.02 14.56
C LEU A 202 -3.02 -2.46 14.65
N TRP A 203 -3.29 -3.61 15.30
CA TRP A 203 -4.64 -4.12 15.52
C TRP A 203 -5.55 -3.10 16.22
N GLN A 204 -5.07 -2.44 17.29
CA GLN A 204 -5.83 -1.42 17.99
C GLN A 204 -6.14 -0.21 17.10
N GLY A 205 -5.19 0.22 16.29
CA GLY A 205 -5.42 1.28 15.30
C GLY A 205 -6.47 0.90 14.27
N MET A 206 -6.37 -0.30 13.69
CA MET A 206 -7.36 -0.82 12.73
C MET A 206 -8.76 -0.96 13.36
N GLU A 207 -8.83 -1.43 14.60
CA GLU A 207 -10.11 -1.55 15.32
C GLU A 207 -10.76 -0.18 15.57
N GLN A 208 -9.97 0.84 15.90
CA GLN A 208 -10.46 2.21 15.97
C GLN A 208 -11.01 2.70 14.63
N LEU A 209 -10.30 2.46 13.52
CA LEU A 209 -10.79 2.83 12.18
C LEU A 209 -12.09 2.11 11.85
N ARG A 210 -12.19 0.82 12.17
CA ARG A 210 -13.41 0.03 11.97
C ARG A 210 -14.59 0.61 12.76
N GLN A 211 -14.37 0.98 14.03
CA GLN A 211 -15.40 1.58 14.88
C GLN A 211 -15.85 2.95 14.34
N MET A 212 -14.90 3.80 13.95
CA MET A 212 -15.22 5.11 13.36
C MET A 212 -15.98 4.96 12.04
N ARG A 213 -15.55 4.03 11.18
CA ARG A 213 -16.20 3.77 9.87
C ARG A 213 -17.60 3.16 10.00
N ALA A 214 -17.91 2.55 11.14
CA ALA A 214 -19.26 2.02 11.45
C ALA A 214 -20.28 3.11 11.80
N ASP A 215 -19.89 4.37 11.92
CA ASP A 215 -20.80 5.47 12.14
C ASP A 215 -21.75 5.62 10.92
N PRO A 216 -23.06 5.79 11.14
CA PRO A 216 -24.04 5.95 10.05
C PRO A 216 -23.75 7.06 9.04
N CYS A 217 -22.95 8.07 9.39
CA CYS A 217 -22.55 9.11 8.45
C CYS A 217 -21.68 8.58 7.28
N PHE A 218 -21.14 7.37 7.39
CA PHE A 218 -20.35 6.72 6.35
C PHE A 218 -21.08 5.56 5.63
N ALA A 219 -22.37 5.37 5.95
CA ALA A 219 -23.20 4.30 5.37
C ALA A 219 -23.68 4.62 3.94
#